data_32140f9370fd7a50ae9601132f830f29
#
_entry.id   32140f9370fd7a50ae9601132f830f29
#
_cell.length_a   1.000
_cell.length_b   1.000
_cell.length_c   1.000
_cell.angle_alpha   90.00
_cell.angle_beta   90.00
_cell.angle_gamma   90.00
#
_symmetry.space_group_name_H-M   'P 1'
#
loop_
_entity.id
_entity.type
_entity.pdbx_description
1 polymer ?
#
loop_
_entity_poly.entity_id
_entity_poly.type
_entity_poly.pdbx_seq_one_letter_code
_entity_poly.pdbx_strand_id
1 'polypeptide(L)'
;AMQGPAVNMGMAISDPVNFYNLINGIQGNAPNTRGGKELTYIRQIAQQTQQYGTVIKAAAAKVTKQFAGYPTGNSLADQLKIVARLIGGGLKTRIYMVSLGGFDTHAQQVNATAKETGNHANLLQKVSEGIKAFMDDLDFLGAQKRVIGMTFSEFGRRIKSNGSGGTDHGAAAPLFVFGHYAQNDVIGKSPTIPLITNTGDN
;
A
#
# COMPACT_ATOMS: atom_id res chain seq x y z
N ALA A 1 0.70 -10.02 -9.11
CA ALA A 1 -0.73 -10.03 -9.43
C ALA A 1 -1.27 -11.44 -9.23
N MET A 2 -2.18 -11.63 -8.28
CA MET A 2 -2.89 -12.91 -8.12
C MET A 2 -3.92 -13.03 -9.24
N GLN A 3 -3.71 -13.96 -10.15
CA GLN A 3 -4.70 -14.32 -11.16
C GLN A 3 -5.68 -15.34 -10.57
N GLY A 4 -6.90 -14.91 -10.29
CA GLY A 4 -8.03 -15.80 -10.06
C GLY A 4 -8.73 -16.15 -11.38
N PRO A 5 -9.73 -17.07 -11.40
CA PRO A 5 -10.45 -17.50 -12.61
C PRO A 5 -11.34 -16.40 -13.23
N ALA A 6 -11.44 -15.24 -12.63
CA ALA A 6 -12.06 -14.04 -13.20
C ALA A 6 -10.97 -13.01 -13.53
N VAL A 7 -11.15 -12.28 -14.63
CA VAL A 7 -10.21 -11.25 -15.07
C VAL A 7 -9.96 -10.27 -13.93
N ASN A 8 -8.77 -10.37 -13.31
CA ASN A 8 -8.33 -9.47 -12.26
C ASN A 8 -7.61 -8.28 -12.90
N MET A 9 -8.19 -7.12 -12.78
CA MET A 9 -7.59 -5.89 -13.27
C MET A 9 -7.06 -5.09 -12.07
N GLY A 10 -5.75 -5.02 -11.94
CA GLY A 10 -5.09 -4.07 -11.03
C GLY A 10 -5.06 -2.69 -11.67
N MET A 11 -5.53 -1.68 -10.95
CA MET A 11 -5.52 -0.30 -11.41
C MET A 11 -4.82 0.58 -10.38
N ALA A 12 -3.83 1.35 -10.82
CA ALA A 12 -3.21 2.38 -10.01
C ALA A 12 -3.94 3.71 -10.25
N ILE A 13 -4.49 4.30 -9.21
CA ILE A 13 -5.18 5.58 -9.25
C ILE A 13 -4.42 6.54 -8.34
N SER A 14 -3.69 7.49 -8.92
CA SER A 14 -3.01 8.57 -8.17
C SER A 14 -3.91 9.78 -7.97
N ASP A 15 -4.83 10.03 -8.89
CA ASP A 15 -5.81 11.13 -8.82
C ASP A 15 -7.15 10.67 -9.43
N PRO A 16 -8.17 10.45 -8.61
CA PRO A 16 -9.48 10.01 -9.08
C PRO A 16 -10.20 11.03 -9.98
N VAL A 17 -9.86 12.31 -9.89
CA VAL A 17 -10.53 13.38 -10.65
C VAL A 17 -9.96 13.48 -12.05
N ASN A 18 -8.64 13.37 -12.20
CA ASN A 18 -7.95 13.48 -13.50
C ASN A 18 -7.88 12.16 -14.27
N PHE A 19 -8.20 11.05 -13.64
CA PHE A 19 -8.22 9.71 -14.24
C PHE A 19 -9.14 9.62 -15.50
N TYR A 20 -10.16 10.46 -15.58
CA TYR A 20 -11.13 10.49 -16.69
C TYR A 20 -10.59 11.08 -17.99
N ASN A 21 -9.61 11.97 -17.92
CA ASN A 21 -9.18 12.73 -19.11
C ASN A 21 -8.32 11.92 -20.08
N LEU A 22 -7.74 10.81 -19.63
CA LEU A 22 -6.85 9.94 -20.42
C LEU A 22 -7.58 8.94 -21.33
N ILE A 23 -8.89 8.72 -21.13
CA ILE A 23 -9.59 7.56 -21.72
C ILE A 23 -10.51 7.94 -22.89
N ASN A 24 -10.77 9.20 -23.13
CA ASN A 24 -11.78 9.65 -24.10
C ASN A 24 -11.38 9.54 -25.60
N GLY A 25 -10.26 8.90 -25.94
CA GLY A 25 -9.71 8.94 -27.30
C GLY A 25 -9.70 7.65 -28.12
N ILE A 26 -10.28 6.52 -27.64
CA ILE A 26 -10.10 5.23 -28.33
C ILE A 26 -11.33 4.91 -29.21
N GLN A 27 -11.18 5.09 -30.53
CA GLN A 27 -12.19 4.68 -31.53
C GLN A 27 -11.60 3.76 -32.60
N GLY A 28 -12.43 2.86 -33.14
CA GLY A 28 -12.14 1.99 -34.29
C GLY A 28 -11.86 0.50 -33.96
N ASN A 29 -12.04 -0.37 -34.94
CA ASN A 29 -11.77 -1.81 -34.80
C ASN A 29 -10.28 -2.12 -34.94
N ALA A 30 -9.79 -3.04 -34.10
CA ALA A 30 -8.42 -3.52 -34.23
C ALA A 30 -8.30 -4.52 -35.41
N PRO A 31 -7.20 -4.49 -36.18
CA PRO A 31 -7.00 -5.44 -37.27
C PRO A 31 -6.89 -6.88 -36.76
N ASN A 32 -7.31 -7.87 -37.57
CA ASN A 32 -7.22 -9.29 -37.20
C ASN A 32 -5.79 -9.83 -37.39
N THR A 33 -4.86 -9.29 -36.65
CA THR A 33 -3.45 -9.70 -36.59
C THR A 33 -3.05 -9.96 -35.14
N ARG A 34 -1.86 -10.49 -34.88
CA ARG A 34 -1.35 -10.66 -33.51
C ARG A 34 -1.31 -9.32 -32.77
N GLY A 35 -0.79 -8.27 -33.41
CA GLY A 35 -0.78 -6.91 -32.84
C GLY A 35 -2.20 -6.36 -32.63
N GLY A 36 -3.15 -6.70 -33.50
CA GLY A 36 -4.56 -6.31 -33.33
C GLY A 36 -5.24 -7.00 -32.15
N LYS A 37 -4.86 -8.23 -31.82
CA LYS A 37 -5.35 -8.92 -30.61
C LYS A 37 -4.85 -8.23 -29.33
N GLU A 38 -3.58 -7.87 -29.30
CA GLU A 38 -3.00 -7.06 -28.19
C GLU A 38 -3.68 -5.71 -28.06
N LEU A 39 -3.93 -5.04 -29.19
CA LEU A 39 -4.65 -3.78 -29.20
C LEU A 39 -6.10 -3.93 -28.70
N THR A 40 -6.79 -5.00 -29.07
CA THR A 40 -8.13 -5.33 -28.57
C THR A 40 -8.11 -5.51 -27.05
N TYR A 41 -7.13 -6.25 -26.53
CA TYR A 41 -6.95 -6.43 -25.09
C TYR A 41 -6.73 -5.10 -24.35
N ILE A 42 -5.84 -4.27 -24.85
CA ILE A 42 -5.59 -2.92 -24.28
C ILE A 42 -6.87 -2.08 -24.29
N ARG A 43 -7.64 -2.12 -25.37
CA ARG A 43 -8.93 -1.40 -25.48
C ARG A 43 -9.98 -1.91 -24.49
N GLN A 44 -10.08 -3.23 -24.32
CA GLN A 44 -10.97 -3.83 -23.31
C GLN A 44 -10.60 -3.37 -21.90
N ILE A 45 -9.30 -3.38 -21.57
CA ILE A 45 -8.81 -2.86 -20.30
C ILE A 45 -9.18 -1.38 -20.14
N ALA A 46 -8.98 -0.56 -21.17
CA ALA A 46 -9.33 0.86 -21.14
C ALA A 46 -10.84 1.09 -20.91
N GLN A 47 -11.70 0.33 -21.61
CA GLN A 47 -13.17 0.42 -21.43
C GLN A 47 -13.62 -0.02 -20.03
N GLN A 48 -13.07 -1.12 -19.52
CA GLN A 48 -13.34 -1.58 -18.17
C GLN A 48 -12.86 -0.56 -17.14
N THR A 49 -11.70 0.02 -17.36
CA THR A 49 -11.15 1.10 -16.54
C THR A 49 -12.08 2.31 -16.50
N GLN A 50 -12.66 2.69 -17.64
CA GLN A 50 -13.62 3.79 -17.72
C GLN A 50 -14.90 3.50 -16.93
N GLN A 51 -15.46 2.29 -17.06
CA GLN A 51 -16.64 1.86 -16.29
C GLN A 51 -16.35 1.87 -14.79
N TYR A 52 -15.21 1.30 -14.36
CA TYR A 52 -14.77 1.34 -12.97
C TYR A 52 -14.53 2.77 -12.49
N GLY A 53 -13.95 3.62 -13.32
CA GLY A 53 -13.72 5.02 -13.02
C GLY A 53 -15.01 5.75 -12.62
N THR A 54 -16.11 5.51 -13.32
CA THR A 54 -17.42 6.10 -12.99
C THR A 54 -17.89 5.63 -11.60
N VAL A 55 -17.76 4.35 -11.30
CA VAL A 55 -18.15 3.77 -10.00
C VAL A 55 -17.28 4.33 -8.86
N ILE A 56 -15.97 4.44 -9.09
CA ILE A 56 -15.02 5.02 -8.13
C ILE A 56 -15.37 6.48 -7.83
N LYS A 57 -15.61 7.29 -8.88
CA LYS A 57 -16.00 8.70 -8.72
C LYS A 57 -17.32 8.84 -7.96
N ALA A 58 -18.31 8.02 -8.30
CA ALA A 58 -19.59 8.01 -7.62
C ALA A 58 -19.45 7.61 -6.13
N ALA A 59 -18.60 6.64 -5.81
CA ALA A 59 -18.31 6.29 -4.43
C ALA A 59 -17.59 7.43 -3.70
N ALA A 60 -16.54 8.00 -4.28
CA ALA A 60 -15.80 9.11 -3.68
C ALA A 60 -16.67 10.34 -3.43
N ALA A 61 -17.62 10.63 -4.32
CA ALA A 61 -18.53 11.79 -4.20
C ALA A 61 -19.52 11.67 -3.05
N LYS A 62 -19.82 10.46 -2.57
CA LYS A 62 -20.72 10.24 -1.42
C LYS A 62 -20.10 10.68 -0.10
N VAL A 63 -18.78 10.71 -0.01
CA VAL A 63 -18.05 11.12 1.19
C VAL A 63 -17.67 12.59 1.05
N THR A 64 -18.43 13.47 1.65
CA THR A 64 -18.22 14.93 1.61
C THR A 64 -17.30 15.43 2.71
N LYS A 65 -17.14 14.66 3.78
CA LYS A 65 -16.24 14.97 4.91
C LYS A 65 -15.46 13.72 5.31
N GLN A 66 -14.21 13.91 5.68
CA GLN A 66 -13.32 12.91 6.22
C GLN A 66 -12.63 13.43 7.48
N PHE A 67 -12.04 12.53 8.24
CA PHE A 67 -11.20 12.88 9.37
C PHE A 67 -10.09 13.85 8.95
N ALA A 68 -9.91 14.94 9.71
CA ALA A 68 -8.99 16.02 9.36
C ALA A 68 -7.54 15.75 9.80
N GLY A 69 -7.31 14.74 10.66
CA GLY A 69 -6.04 14.50 11.34
C GLY A 69 -5.00 13.69 10.52
N TYR A 70 -5.09 13.70 9.20
CA TYR A 70 -4.04 13.07 8.38
C TYR A 70 -2.74 13.87 8.41
N PRO A 71 -1.58 13.22 8.61
CA PRO A 71 -0.29 13.90 8.60
C PRO A 71 0.03 14.43 7.19
N THR A 72 0.59 15.62 7.14
CA THR A 72 1.09 16.22 5.89
C THR A 72 2.46 15.64 5.50
N GLY A 73 2.76 15.55 4.20
CA GLY A 73 4.04 15.03 3.71
C GLY A 73 4.24 13.52 3.91
N ASN A 74 3.15 12.79 4.10
CA ASN A 74 3.13 11.35 4.25
C ASN A 74 2.34 10.72 3.11
N SER A 75 3.04 10.26 2.08
CA SER A 75 2.42 9.68 0.88
C SER A 75 1.58 8.42 1.15
N LEU A 76 1.91 7.65 2.20
CA LEU A 76 1.09 6.52 2.63
C LEU A 76 -0.23 7.00 3.22
N ALA A 77 -0.19 8.04 4.04
CA ALA A 77 -1.40 8.64 4.62
C ALA A 77 -2.32 9.20 3.54
N ASP A 78 -1.77 9.84 2.50
CA ASP A 78 -2.55 10.35 1.37
C ASP A 78 -3.27 9.21 0.61
N GLN A 79 -2.57 8.10 0.35
CA GLN A 79 -3.16 6.91 -0.28
C GLN A 79 -4.24 6.28 0.60
N LEU A 80 -3.98 6.13 1.90
CA LEU A 80 -4.93 5.57 2.86
C LEU A 80 -6.19 6.45 3.00
N LYS A 81 -6.04 7.77 2.93
CA LYS A 81 -7.16 8.71 2.90
C LYS A 81 -8.09 8.48 1.72
N ILE A 82 -7.52 8.22 0.54
CA ILE A 82 -8.31 7.86 -0.65
C ILE A 82 -9.04 6.54 -0.43
N VAL A 83 -8.36 5.53 0.12
CA VAL A 83 -8.96 4.21 0.42
C VAL A 83 -10.12 4.35 1.39
N ALA A 84 -9.95 5.09 2.50
CA ALA A 84 -11.01 5.34 3.48
C ALA A 84 -12.24 5.99 2.82
N ARG A 85 -12.02 6.99 1.97
CA ARG A 85 -13.07 7.66 1.21
C ARG A 85 -13.86 6.70 0.31
N LEU A 86 -13.18 5.81 -0.39
CA LEU A 86 -13.80 4.83 -1.28
C LEU A 86 -14.61 3.78 -0.51
N ILE A 87 -14.08 3.32 0.62
CA ILE A 87 -14.75 2.38 1.53
C ILE A 87 -15.99 3.04 2.14
N GLY A 88 -15.85 4.25 2.67
CA GLY A 88 -16.95 5.04 3.23
C GLY A 88 -18.05 5.33 2.20
N GLY A 89 -17.67 5.57 0.95
CA GLY A 89 -18.57 5.75 -0.18
C GLY A 89 -19.26 4.48 -0.69
N GLY A 90 -18.95 3.33 -0.10
CA GLY A 90 -19.59 2.05 -0.39
C GLY A 90 -19.08 1.37 -1.66
N LEU A 91 -17.85 1.68 -2.10
CA LEU A 91 -17.20 0.96 -3.19
C LEU A 91 -17.09 -0.53 -2.83
N LYS A 92 -17.43 -1.41 -3.78
CA LYS A 92 -17.46 -2.87 -3.56
C LYS A 92 -16.10 -3.55 -3.70
N THR A 93 -15.04 -2.80 -3.95
CA THR A 93 -13.66 -3.31 -3.97
C THR A 93 -13.32 -3.96 -2.63
N ARG A 94 -12.80 -5.17 -2.66
CA ARG A 94 -12.52 -5.97 -1.46
C ARG A 94 -11.07 -5.89 -1.02
N ILE A 95 -10.15 -5.60 -1.93
CA ILE A 95 -8.71 -5.54 -1.68
C ILE A 95 -8.20 -4.20 -2.19
N TYR A 96 -7.55 -3.45 -1.31
CA TYR A 96 -6.84 -2.23 -1.61
C TYR A 96 -5.37 -2.44 -1.29
N MET A 97 -4.49 -1.96 -2.14
CA MET A 97 -3.04 -2.00 -1.93
C MET A 97 -2.48 -0.59 -2.01
N VAL A 98 -1.72 -0.22 -1.02
CA VAL A 98 -1.00 1.05 -0.92
C VAL A 98 0.47 0.77 -0.63
N SER A 99 1.37 1.69 -0.95
CA SER A 99 2.79 1.44 -0.80
C SER A 99 3.53 2.65 -0.24
N LEU A 100 4.55 2.37 0.55
CA LEU A 100 5.53 3.33 1.02
C LEU A 100 6.92 2.80 0.70
N GLY A 101 7.64 3.48 -0.18
CA GLY A 101 9.03 3.16 -0.53
C GLY A 101 10.03 3.72 0.49
N GLY A 102 11.31 3.45 0.22
CA GLY A 102 12.43 3.99 1.00
C GLY A 102 12.99 3.06 2.07
N PHE A 103 12.42 1.85 2.23
CA PHE A 103 12.90 0.88 3.23
C PHE A 103 14.20 0.17 2.83
N ASP A 104 14.69 0.38 1.60
CA ASP A 104 15.96 -0.18 1.14
C ASP A 104 17.15 0.62 1.67
N THR A 105 17.35 0.57 2.98
CA THR A 105 18.30 1.39 3.74
C THR A 105 19.65 0.69 3.90
N HIS A 106 20.36 0.46 2.80
CA HIS A 106 21.72 -0.08 2.81
C HIS A 106 22.76 0.89 3.41
N ALA A 107 22.44 2.16 3.48
CA ALA A 107 23.26 3.20 4.10
C ALA A 107 22.40 4.18 4.89
N GLN A 108 22.99 4.84 5.88
CA GLN A 108 22.34 5.90 6.66
C GLN A 108 20.96 5.49 7.25
N GLN A 109 20.82 4.22 7.59
CA GLN A 109 19.59 3.69 8.17
C GLN A 109 19.28 4.35 9.50
N VAL A 110 20.31 4.62 10.27
CA VAL A 110 20.25 5.25 11.59
C VAL A 110 21.21 6.43 11.67
N ASN A 111 20.98 7.33 12.61
CA ASN A 111 21.95 8.37 12.94
C ASN A 111 23.17 7.79 13.64
N ALA A 112 24.36 8.36 13.37
CA ALA A 112 25.60 7.88 13.93
C ALA A 112 25.65 8.02 15.48
N THR A 113 25.04 9.07 16.01
CA THR A 113 25.06 9.41 17.43
C THR A 113 23.79 9.05 18.19
N ALA A 114 22.67 8.80 17.48
CA ALA A 114 21.36 8.46 18.06
C ALA A 114 20.71 7.34 17.22
N LYS A 115 21.09 6.10 17.54
CA LYS A 115 20.73 4.91 16.73
C LYS A 115 19.24 4.63 16.64
N GLU A 116 18.45 5.14 17.57
CA GLU A 116 16.99 5.09 17.61
C GLU A 116 16.32 6.07 16.62
N THR A 117 17.09 6.94 16.00
CA THR A 117 16.62 7.90 15.00
C THR A 117 17.27 7.68 13.64
N GLY A 118 16.76 8.33 12.62
CA GLY A 118 17.29 8.24 11.25
C GLY A 118 16.23 7.82 10.23
N ASN A 119 16.66 7.46 9.04
CA ASN A 119 15.76 7.19 7.91
C ASN A 119 14.75 6.07 8.21
N HIS A 120 15.19 4.99 8.84
CA HIS A 120 14.31 3.85 9.14
C HIS A 120 13.25 4.22 10.19
N ALA A 121 13.64 4.93 11.25
CA ALA A 121 12.72 5.41 12.28
C ALA A 121 11.66 6.36 11.68
N ASN A 122 12.07 7.28 10.80
CA ASN A 122 11.16 8.18 10.10
C ASN A 122 10.15 7.43 9.20
N LEU A 123 10.59 6.36 8.54
CA LEU A 123 9.69 5.52 7.73
C LEU A 123 8.68 4.77 8.60
N LEU A 124 9.11 4.20 9.72
CA LEU A 124 8.22 3.54 10.68
C LEU A 124 7.23 4.52 11.30
N GLN A 125 7.66 5.74 11.60
CA GLN A 125 6.76 6.81 12.04
C GLN A 125 5.69 7.11 11.01
N LYS A 126 6.06 7.27 9.73
CA LYS A 126 5.10 7.48 8.63
C LYS A 126 4.08 6.33 8.52
N VAL A 127 4.53 5.09 8.66
CA VAL A 127 3.62 3.92 8.68
C VAL A 127 2.65 4.02 9.85
N SER A 128 3.15 4.25 11.05
CA SER A 128 2.34 4.33 12.27
C SER A 128 1.30 5.46 12.20
N GLU A 129 1.74 6.67 11.85
CA GLU A 129 0.85 7.84 11.74
C GLU A 129 -0.19 7.66 10.61
N GLY A 130 0.23 7.11 9.47
CA GLY A 130 -0.67 6.83 8.35
C GLY A 130 -1.75 5.81 8.70
N ILE A 131 -1.39 4.70 9.34
CA ILE A 131 -2.32 3.67 9.80
C ILE A 131 -3.26 4.24 10.88
N LYS A 132 -2.72 5.00 11.84
CA LYS A 132 -3.56 5.62 12.88
C LYS A 132 -4.61 6.54 12.25
N ALA A 133 -4.21 7.48 11.39
CA ALA A 133 -5.12 8.40 10.73
C ALA A 133 -6.17 7.66 9.87
N PHE A 134 -5.79 6.59 9.22
CA PHE A 134 -6.70 5.74 8.46
C PHE A 134 -7.75 5.08 9.35
N MET A 135 -7.35 4.52 10.48
CA MET A 135 -8.28 3.89 11.42
C MET A 135 -9.24 4.91 12.05
N ASP A 136 -8.73 6.10 12.38
CA ASP A 136 -9.55 7.21 12.89
C ASP A 136 -10.59 7.68 11.83
N ASP A 137 -10.19 7.72 10.54
CA ASP A 137 -11.10 8.08 9.45
C ASP A 137 -12.14 6.98 9.18
N LEU A 138 -11.75 5.71 9.25
CA LEU A 138 -12.69 4.60 9.15
C LEU A 138 -13.71 4.60 10.30
N ASP A 139 -13.30 4.99 11.49
CA ASP A 139 -14.20 5.17 12.63
C ASP A 139 -15.16 6.35 12.39
N PHE A 140 -14.63 7.50 12.00
CA PHE A 140 -15.40 8.69 11.62
C PHE A 140 -16.45 8.38 10.54
N LEU A 141 -16.11 7.53 9.58
CA LEU A 141 -16.98 7.10 8.48
C LEU A 141 -17.91 5.91 8.86
N GLY A 142 -17.82 5.38 10.08
CA GLY A 142 -18.58 4.21 10.52
C GLY A 142 -18.23 2.92 9.76
N ALA A 143 -17.00 2.81 9.25
CA ALA A 143 -16.55 1.71 8.40
C ALA A 143 -15.52 0.79 9.06
N GLN A 144 -15.01 1.12 10.26
CA GLN A 144 -13.90 0.42 10.90
C GLN A 144 -14.12 -1.09 11.10
N LYS A 145 -15.35 -1.52 11.36
CA LYS A 145 -15.69 -2.93 11.59
C LYS A 145 -15.65 -3.80 10.32
N ARG A 146 -15.48 -3.18 9.14
CA ARG A 146 -15.47 -3.87 7.85
C ARG A 146 -14.08 -4.00 7.25
N VAL A 147 -13.06 -3.50 7.95
CA VAL A 147 -11.71 -3.37 7.41
C VAL A 147 -10.72 -4.07 8.31
N ILE A 148 -9.89 -4.88 7.70
CA ILE A 148 -8.66 -5.41 8.27
C ILE A 148 -7.53 -5.03 7.33
N GLY A 149 -6.43 -4.58 7.88
CA GLY A 149 -5.23 -4.26 7.13
C GLY A 149 -4.04 -5.10 7.60
N MET A 150 -3.09 -5.28 6.71
CA MET A 150 -1.81 -5.89 7.04
C MET A 150 -0.68 -5.22 6.28
N THR A 151 0.49 -5.18 6.89
CA THR A 151 1.74 -4.77 6.24
C THR A 151 2.47 -5.99 5.71
N PHE A 152 3.20 -5.82 4.62
CA PHE A 152 4.16 -6.82 4.14
C PHE A 152 5.31 -6.13 3.42
N SER A 153 6.44 -6.80 3.32
CA SER A 153 7.62 -6.35 2.58
C SER A 153 8.15 -7.48 1.72
N GLU A 154 8.77 -7.15 0.59
CA GLU A 154 9.42 -8.10 -0.29
C GLU A 154 10.74 -8.63 0.26
N PHE A 155 11.35 -7.95 1.23
CA PHE A 155 12.57 -8.37 1.89
C PHE A 155 12.55 -8.04 3.39
N GLY A 156 13.33 -8.78 4.15
CA GLY A 156 13.69 -8.45 5.53
C GLY A 156 15.06 -7.79 5.61
N ARG A 157 15.56 -7.60 6.82
CA ARG A 157 16.88 -7.03 7.08
C ARG A 157 17.74 -7.99 7.88
N ARG A 158 19.05 -8.03 7.58
CA ARG A 158 20.03 -8.73 8.40
C ARG A 158 20.13 -8.08 9.78
N ILE A 159 20.42 -8.89 10.78
CA ILE A 159 20.64 -8.42 12.15
C ILE A 159 21.92 -7.61 12.24
N LYS A 160 22.98 -8.02 11.52
CA LYS A 160 24.28 -7.37 11.49
C LYS A 160 24.24 -6.12 10.61
N SER A 161 24.76 -5.00 11.14
CA SER A 161 24.96 -3.79 10.35
C SER A 161 26.09 -4.00 9.34
N ASN A 162 25.97 -3.36 8.17
CA ASN A 162 27.04 -3.27 7.18
C ASN A 162 27.97 -2.07 7.47
N GLY A 163 29.02 -1.91 6.64
CA GLY A 163 30.01 -0.83 6.80
C GLY A 163 29.51 0.57 6.48
N SER A 164 28.30 0.73 5.92
CA SER A 164 27.72 2.00 5.48
C SER A 164 26.69 2.56 6.45
N GLY A 165 26.60 2.04 7.67
CA GLY A 165 25.60 2.47 8.66
C GLY A 165 24.16 2.07 8.32
N GLY A 166 24.01 0.98 7.59
CA GLY A 166 22.75 0.34 7.24
C GLY A 166 22.78 -1.17 7.48
N THR A 167 21.87 -1.88 6.88
CA THR A 167 21.81 -3.35 6.87
C THR A 167 21.53 -3.85 5.46
N ASP A 168 22.01 -5.04 5.15
CA ASP A 168 21.67 -5.72 3.91
C ASP A 168 20.34 -6.46 4.02
N HIS A 169 19.83 -6.98 2.90
CA HIS A 169 18.60 -7.75 2.89
C HIS A 169 18.74 -9.03 3.71
N GLY A 170 17.71 -9.36 4.44
CA GLY A 170 17.56 -10.58 5.23
C GLY A 170 16.30 -11.36 4.86
N ALA A 171 16.17 -12.55 5.41
CA ALA A 171 15.09 -13.48 5.07
C ALA A 171 13.77 -13.21 5.80
N ALA A 172 13.76 -12.44 6.89
CA ALA A 172 12.59 -12.26 7.74
C ALA A 172 12.27 -10.78 7.98
N ALA A 173 10.99 -10.47 8.00
CA ALA A 173 10.47 -9.16 8.37
C ALA A 173 9.23 -9.32 9.24
N PRO A 174 8.92 -8.35 10.13
CA PRO A 174 7.68 -8.34 10.86
C PRO A 174 6.51 -8.04 9.92
N LEU A 175 5.36 -8.65 10.20
CA LEU A 175 4.08 -8.35 9.57
C LEU A 175 3.15 -7.83 10.65
N PHE A 176 2.54 -6.68 10.43
CA PHE A 176 1.55 -6.10 11.34
C PHE A 176 0.16 -6.30 10.77
N VAL A 177 -0.75 -6.79 11.59
CA VAL A 177 -2.18 -6.85 11.28
C VAL A 177 -2.88 -5.81 12.14
N PHE A 178 -3.74 -5.02 11.52
CA PHE A 178 -4.48 -3.96 12.20
C PHE A 178 -5.94 -3.91 11.75
N GLY A 179 -6.81 -3.44 12.63
CA GLY A 179 -8.24 -3.35 12.38
C GLY A 179 -9.03 -3.45 13.68
N HIS A 180 -10.33 -3.15 13.62
CA HIS A 180 -11.20 -3.14 14.81
C HIS A 180 -11.20 -4.48 15.58
N TYR A 181 -11.09 -5.59 14.87
CA TYR A 181 -11.10 -6.93 15.48
C TYR A 181 -9.72 -7.56 15.61
N ALA A 182 -8.66 -6.83 15.28
CA ALA A 182 -7.30 -7.33 15.52
C ALA A 182 -7.07 -7.42 17.03
N GLN A 183 -6.59 -8.56 17.49
CA GLN A 183 -6.24 -8.77 18.89
C GLN A 183 -4.82 -8.23 19.14
N ASN A 184 -4.61 -7.66 20.33
CA ASN A 184 -3.28 -7.22 20.76
C ASN A 184 -2.44 -8.42 21.19
N ASP A 185 -1.93 -9.17 20.23
CA ASP A 185 -1.13 -10.36 20.49
C ASP A 185 0.02 -10.48 19.49
N VAL A 186 1.01 -11.27 19.85
CA VAL A 186 2.14 -11.64 18.98
C VAL A 186 1.93 -13.06 18.50
N ILE A 187 1.66 -13.20 17.19
CA ILE A 187 1.51 -14.51 16.57
C ILE A 187 2.89 -15.06 16.22
N GLY A 188 3.24 -16.18 16.83
CA GLY A 188 4.53 -16.84 16.64
C GLY A 188 5.45 -16.70 17.85
N LYS A 189 6.69 -17.12 17.68
CA LYS A 189 7.74 -16.98 18.67
C LYS A 189 8.85 -16.10 18.12
N SER A 190 9.36 -15.19 18.94
CA SER A 190 10.58 -14.47 18.58
C SER A 190 11.70 -15.46 18.32
N PRO A 191 12.44 -15.34 17.22
CA PRO A 191 13.60 -16.20 16.98
C PRO A 191 14.62 -16.00 18.11
N THR A 192 15.21 -17.08 18.57
CA THR A 192 16.37 -17.01 19.46
C THR A 192 17.53 -16.48 18.62
N ILE A 193 17.94 -15.26 18.88
CA ILE A 193 19.13 -14.69 18.24
C ILE A 193 20.33 -15.23 19.00
N PRO A 194 21.10 -16.19 18.44
CA PRO A 194 22.34 -16.63 19.08
C PRO A 194 23.27 -15.43 19.20
N LEU A 195 24.08 -15.39 20.27
CA LEU A 195 25.17 -14.42 20.36
C LEU A 195 25.89 -14.40 19.03
N ILE A 196 25.89 -13.24 18.39
CA ILE A 196 26.40 -13.07 17.01
C ILE A 196 27.91 -13.35 17.04
N THR A 197 28.27 -14.59 16.80
CA THR A 197 29.61 -14.94 16.39
C THR A 197 29.81 -14.48 14.96
N ASN A 198 31.01 -14.05 14.60
CA ASN A 198 31.37 -13.41 13.31
C ASN A 198 31.00 -14.19 12.01
N THR A 199 30.25 -15.26 12.09
CA THR A 199 29.92 -16.17 10.99
C THR A 199 28.44 -16.24 10.65
N GLY A 200 27.57 -15.48 11.32
CA GLY A 200 26.12 -15.57 11.13
C GLY A 200 25.58 -14.50 10.23
N ASP A 201 25.47 -14.77 8.97
CA ASP A 201 24.57 -14.12 8.04
C ASP A 201 23.20 -14.83 8.13
N ASN A 202 22.31 -14.34 8.95
CA ASN A 202 20.90 -14.74 8.98
C ASN A 202 20.01 -13.59 8.59
#